data_dcfe7e3ef236cb3547da521daa88425e
#
_entry.id   dcfe7e3ef236cb3547da521daa88425e
#
_cell.length_a   1.000
_cell.length_b   1.000
_cell.length_c   1.000
_cell.angle_alpha   90.00
_cell.angle_beta   90.00
_cell.angle_gamma   90.00
#
_symmetry.space_group_name_H-M   'P 1'
#
loop_
_entity.id
_entity.type
_entity.pdbx_description
1 polymer ?
#
loop_
_entity_poly.entity_id
_entity_poly.type
_entity_poly.pdbx_seq_one_letter_code
_entity_poly.pdbx_strand_id
1 'polypeptide(L)'
;VLINSGAVVDHDSYVAKGAHISLNSVVKANCNIAAKQKVEAGEVIFSTRRKIDGVEDRDLEDAIYAFGFGPRCSYVKPFGAGHINETYAVYMPGEDGDELSYVLQRVNSNVFKDPAGVMENIFGVTEYLRNVIRSEGGDPDRETLAYIKTKSGANYFEDSEGEPWRCYNFIPDSECYQLVEEPEQFYQSGSSFGHFLKQLGDYPASKLHETIPDFHNTVKRFEAFEVALKRDLKNRKAGCRPEIDFVLKRKDDCAVLVSRQEDGTLPLRVTHNDTKLNNILFDSKSGKGLCIIDLDTIMPGLAANDFGDSIRFGAATAAEDEKNLDLVHFDLSLYELYVKGYLEETKDVLTKEEIESLPWGARLMTLECGIRFLTDYLQGDTYFKTDYPEHNLVRARTQFRLVDEMEQCFEKMREIVRKYA
;
A
#
# COMPACT_ATOMS: atom_id res chain seq x y z
N VAL A 1 23.28 10.11 -30.58
CA VAL A 1 23.34 11.59 -30.55
C VAL A 1 24.46 12.02 -31.49
N LEU A 2 24.21 13.01 -32.35
CA LEU A 2 25.21 13.64 -33.17
C LEU A 2 25.31 15.13 -32.74
N ILE A 3 26.49 15.55 -32.35
CA ILE A 3 26.76 16.96 -31.99
C ILE A 3 27.85 17.46 -32.94
N ASN A 4 27.54 18.48 -33.72
CA ASN A 4 28.43 19.04 -34.73
C ASN A 4 29.34 20.14 -34.16
N SER A 5 30.37 20.48 -34.95
CA SER A 5 31.38 21.47 -34.55
C SER A 5 30.79 22.82 -34.17
N GLY A 6 31.30 23.41 -33.10
CA GLY A 6 30.83 24.71 -32.59
C GLY A 6 29.48 24.66 -31.88
N ALA A 7 28.83 23.50 -31.79
CA ALA A 7 27.63 23.37 -30.97
C ALA A 7 28.02 23.37 -29.46
N VAL A 8 27.22 24.06 -28.65
CA VAL A 8 27.36 24.10 -27.20
C VAL A 8 26.14 23.44 -26.58
N VAL A 9 26.37 22.45 -25.72
CA VAL A 9 25.34 21.87 -24.87
C VAL A 9 25.75 22.19 -23.43
N ASP A 10 24.98 23.04 -22.79
CA ASP A 10 25.25 23.54 -21.45
C ASP A 10 24.87 22.50 -20.38
N HIS A 11 25.25 22.75 -19.12
CA HIS A 11 25.09 21.82 -18.01
C HIS A 11 23.61 21.43 -17.80
N ASP A 12 23.40 20.28 -17.19
CA ASP A 12 22.07 19.74 -16.86
C ASP A 12 21.10 19.61 -18.04
N SER A 13 21.62 19.56 -19.27
CA SER A 13 20.81 19.35 -20.47
C SER A 13 20.86 17.90 -20.92
N TYR A 14 19.67 17.35 -21.25
CA TYR A 14 19.52 15.99 -21.74
C TYR A 14 19.33 15.99 -23.26
N VAL A 15 20.09 15.15 -23.93
CA VAL A 15 19.97 14.96 -25.39
C VAL A 15 19.66 13.49 -25.66
N ALA A 16 18.41 13.21 -26.03
CA ALA A 16 17.91 11.86 -26.20
C ALA A 16 18.56 11.12 -27.39
N LYS A 17 18.49 9.79 -27.39
CA LYS A 17 19.05 8.92 -28.41
C LYS A 17 18.51 9.27 -29.81
N GLY A 18 19.43 9.50 -30.75
CA GLY A 18 19.09 9.82 -32.14
C GLY A 18 18.85 11.32 -32.41
N ALA A 19 18.95 12.19 -31.40
CA ALA A 19 18.90 13.63 -31.61
C ALA A 19 20.14 14.12 -32.36
N HIS A 20 19.98 15.26 -33.08
CA HIS A 20 21.03 15.89 -33.87
C HIS A 20 21.17 17.36 -33.53
N ILE A 21 22.31 17.75 -32.96
CA ILE A 21 22.65 19.13 -32.63
C ILE A 21 23.56 19.66 -33.74
N SER A 22 23.04 20.63 -34.54
CA SER A 22 23.70 21.14 -35.72
C SER A 22 24.82 22.14 -35.40
N LEU A 23 25.54 22.58 -36.46
CA LEU A 23 26.70 23.50 -36.36
C LEU A 23 26.31 24.82 -35.61
N ASN A 24 27.19 25.26 -34.70
CA ASN A 24 27.05 26.53 -33.98
C ASN A 24 25.70 26.75 -33.28
N SER A 25 24.93 25.69 -33.02
CA SER A 25 23.72 25.80 -32.20
C SER A 25 24.08 25.77 -30.72
N VAL A 26 23.22 26.33 -29.90
CA VAL A 26 23.40 26.40 -28.44
C VAL A 26 22.19 25.80 -27.75
N VAL A 27 22.42 24.75 -26.98
CA VAL A 27 21.45 24.19 -26.06
C VAL A 27 21.80 24.74 -24.67
N LYS A 28 21.00 25.64 -24.15
CA LYS A 28 21.19 26.26 -22.82
C LYS A 28 20.96 25.25 -21.70
N ALA A 29 21.41 25.57 -20.49
CA ALA A 29 21.24 24.74 -19.31
C ALA A 29 19.78 24.29 -19.10
N ASN A 30 19.60 23.09 -18.56
CA ASN A 30 18.30 22.49 -18.23
C ASN A 30 17.35 22.30 -19.45
N CYS A 31 17.90 22.10 -20.64
CA CYS A 31 17.09 21.81 -21.83
C CYS A 31 16.98 20.31 -22.09
N ASN A 32 15.82 19.88 -22.61
CA ASN A 32 15.59 18.54 -23.10
C ASN A 32 15.45 18.55 -24.62
N ILE A 33 16.30 17.78 -25.29
CA ILE A 33 16.22 17.54 -26.73
C ILE A 33 15.65 16.12 -26.94
N ALA A 34 14.45 16.04 -27.49
CA ALA A 34 13.72 14.79 -27.65
C ALA A 34 14.43 13.81 -28.61
N ALA A 35 14.09 12.54 -28.54
CA ALA A 35 14.61 11.52 -29.45
C ALA A 35 14.32 11.89 -30.92
N LYS A 36 15.36 11.78 -31.77
CA LYS A 36 15.33 12.14 -33.21
C LYS A 36 15.05 13.63 -33.51
N GLN A 37 14.95 14.49 -32.48
CA GLN A 37 14.84 15.94 -32.70
C GLN A 37 16.11 16.47 -33.34
N LYS A 38 15.96 17.43 -34.26
CA LYS A 38 17.06 18.18 -34.88
C LYS A 38 17.01 19.62 -34.35
N VAL A 39 18.13 20.09 -33.81
CA VAL A 39 18.38 21.51 -33.53
C VAL A 39 19.09 22.08 -34.74
N GLU A 40 18.54 23.11 -35.36
CA GLU A 40 19.06 23.67 -36.59
C GLU A 40 20.38 24.46 -36.37
N ALA A 41 21.16 24.65 -37.45
CA ALA A 41 22.41 25.38 -37.36
C ALA A 41 22.21 26.82 -36.89
N GLY A 42 22.95 27.24 -35.85
CA GLY A 42 22.80 28.55 -35.23
C GLY A 42 21.58 28.76 -34.32
N GLU A 43 20.75 27.73 -34.19
CA GLU A 43 19.59 27.80 -33.29
C GLU A 43 20.04 27.84 -31.82
N VAL A 44 19.32 28.62 -31.01
CA VAL A 44 19.51 28.66 -29.56
C VAL A 44 18.28 28.11 -28.88
N ILE A 45 18.44 26.95 -28.25
CA ILE A 45 17.38 26.32 -27.44
C ILE A 45 17.52 26.82 -26.01
N PHE A 46 16.45 27.40 -25.50
CA PHE A 46 16.33 27.81 -24.11
C PHE A 46 15.52 26.77 -23.32
N SER A 47 15.84 26.59 -22.05
CA SER A 47 15.01 25.79 -21.18
C SER A 47 13.60 26.41 -21.13
N THR A 48 12.61 25.56 -21.39
CA THR A 48 11.20 25.89 -21.14
C THR A 48 10.79 25.51 -19.71
N ARG A 49 11.70 24.90 -18.95
CA ARG A 49 11.44 24.47 -17.60
C ARG A 49 11.59 25.66 -16.65
N ARG A 50 10.53 25.93 -15.92
CA ARG A 50 10.53 26.87 -14.80
C ARG A 50 11.13 26.15 -13.58
N LYS A 51 11.97 26.80 -12.81
CA LYS A 51 12.39 26.29 -11.50
C LYS A 51 11.14 26.21 -10.61
N ILE A 52 10.88 25.03 -10.06
CA ILE A 52 9.76 24.75 -9.17
C ILE A 52 10.33 24.77 -7.74
N ASP A 53 9.71 25.54 -6.84
CA ASP A 53 10.15 25.60 -5.46
C ASP A 53 9.95 24.25 -4.75
N GLY A 54 10.94 23.83 -3.95
CA GLY A 54 10.97 22.55 -3.26
C GLY A 54 11.46 21.39 -4.12
N VAL A 55 11.82 21.62 -5.40
CA VAL A 55 12.45 20.60 -6.25
C VAL A 55 13.96 20.82 -6.24
N GLU A 56 14.65 19.94 -5.54
CA GLU A 56 16.12 19.92 -5.47
C GLU A 56 16.73 18.80 -6.31
N ASP A 57 15.91 17.80 -6.65
CA ASP A 57 16.27 16.60 -7.38
C ASP A 57 15.71 16.63 -8.82
N ARG A 58 16.56 16.24 -9.79
CA ARG A 58 16.22 16.24 -11.20
C ARG A 58 15.17 15.18 -11.54
N ASP A 59 15.21 14.01 -10.89
CA ASP A 59 14.27 12.93 -11.16
C ASP A 59 12.86 13.32 -10.71
N LEU A 60 12.74 14.04 -9.58
CA LEU A 60 11.48 14.64 -9.14
C LEU A 60 10.97 15.68 -10.14
N GLU A 61 11.87 16.57 -10.67
CA GLU A 61 11.51 17.53 -11.70
C GLU A 61 11.00 16.83 -12.95
N ASP A 62 11.73 15.81 -13.43
CA ASP A 62 11.35 15.04 -14.62
C ASP A 62 10.00 14.35 -14.44
N ALA A 63 9.72 13.78 -13.26
CA ALA A 63 8.42 13.20 -12.92
C ALA A 63 7.30 14.25 -12.98
N ILE A 64 7.47 15.43 -12.38
CA ILE A 64 6.48 16.52 -12.43
C ILE A 64 6.18 16.93 -13.88
N TYR A 65 7.19 17.01 -14.71
CA TYR A 65 7.02 17.33 -16.14
C TYR A 65 6.39 16.19 -16.93
N ALA A 66 6.70 14.94 -16.60
CA ALA A 66 6.11 13.75 -17.23
C ALA A 66 4.60 13.69 -17.03
N PHE A 67 4.12 14.04 -15.82
CA PHE A 67 2.67 14.12 -15.53
C PHE A 67 2.00 15.41 -16.02
N GLY A 68 2.75 16.33 -16.61
CA GLY A 68 2.17 17.53 -17.26
C GLY A 68 1.99 18.73 -16.35
N PHE A 69 2.51 18.70 -15.13
CA PHE A 69 2.33 19.76 -14.15
C PHE A 69 3.38 20.88 -14.26
N GLY A 70 4.59 20.57 -14.77
CA GLY A 70 5.75 21.43 -14.72
C GLY A 70 5.52 22.93 -14.96
N PRO A 71 4.85 23.36 -16.06
CA PRO A 71 4.63 24.77 -16.31
C PRO A 71 3.71 25.46 -15.31
N ARG A 72 2.86 24.70 -14.62
CA ARG A 72 1.80 25.19 -13.72
C ARG A 72 2.03 24.86 -12.25
N CYS A 73 2.94 23.95 -11.93
CA CYS A 73 3.22 23.56 -10.54
C CYS A 73 3.80 24.75 -9.78
N SER A 74 3.18 25.14 -8.68
CA SER A 74 3.65 26.23 -7.84
C SER A 74 4.88 25.81 -7.03
N TYR A 75 4.74 24.73 -6.27
CA TYR A 75 5.81 24.11 -5.49
C TYR A 75 5.47 22.67 -5.12
N VAL A 76 6.45 21.95 -4.58
CA VAL A 76 6.28 20.60 -4.02
C VAL A 76 6.86 20.53 -2.62
N LYS A 77 6.35 19.60 -1.81
CA LYS A 77 6.86 19.30 -0.46
C LYS A 77 6.86 17.79 -0.23
N PRO A 78 7.78 17.23 0.58
CA PRO A 78 7.63 15.90 1.14
C PRO A 78 6.27 15.78 1.85
N PHE A 79 5.60 14.64 1.71
CA PHE A 79 4.23 14.44 2.18
C PHE A 79 4.04 13.08 2.82
N GLY A 80 3.28 13.05 3.95
CA GLY A 80 2.92 11.82 4.64
C GLY A 80 4.04 11.25 5.52
N ALA A 81 3.69 10.21 6.28
CA ALA A 81 4.56 9.46 7.17
C ALA A 81 4.90 8.06 6.62
N GLY A 82 4.61 7.79 5.34
CA GLY A 82 4.90 6.51 4.70
C GLY A 82 6.39 6.19 4.69
N HIS A 83 6.74 4.92 4.93
CA HIS A 83 8.13 4.49 5.06
C HIS A 83 8.64 3.69 3.84
N ILE A 84 7.76 3.34 2.91
CA ILE A 84 8.09 2.49 1.75
C ILE A 84 8.37 3.35 0.53
N ASN A 85 7.43 4.22 0.15
CA ASN A 85 7.52 5.08 -1.03
C ASN A 85 7.92 6.50 -0.63
N GLU A 86 8.71 7.16 -1.47
CA GLU A 86 8.95 8.61 -1.33
C GLU A 86 7.73 9.36 -1.85
N THR A 87 7.14 10.21 -1.03
CA THR A 87 5.87 10.85 -1.34
C THR A 87 5.98 12.36 -1.27
N TYR A 88 5.38 13.04 -2.25
CA TYR A 88 5.40 14.49 -2.41
C TYR A 88 3.99 15.04 -2.65
N ALA A 89 3.67 16.13 -1.95
CA ALA A 89 2.51 16.96 -2.21
C ALA A 89 2.82 17.95 -3.34
N VAL A 90 1.97 17.97 -4.37
CA VAL A 90 2.08 18.87 -5.53
C VAL A 90 1.04 19.97 -5.44
N TYR A 91 1.51 21.22 -5.31
CA TYR A 91 0.65 22.39 -5.18
C TYR A 91 0.48 23.09 -6.54
N MET A 92 -0.76 23.35 -6.89
CA MET A 92 -1.15 24.03 -8.14
C MET A 92 -1.82 25.36 -7.82
N PRO A 93 -1.75 26.37 -8.72
CA PRO A 93 -2.49 27.61 -8.54
C PRO A 93 -3.99 27.35 -8.48
N GLY A 94 -4.64 27.79 -7.41
CA GLY A 94 -6.07 27.78 -7.19
C GLY A 94 -6.65 29.20 -7.20
N GLU A 95 -7.95 29.33 -6.94
CA GLU A 95 -8.64 30.63 -6.93
C GLU A 95 -8.19 31.52 -5.77
N ASP A 96 -7.99 30.94 -4.59
CA ASP A 96 -7.64 31.66 -3.36
C ASP A 96 -6.15 31.50 -2.97
N GLY A 97 -5.31 30.99 -3.88
CA GLY A 97 -3.89 30.73 -3.66
C GLY A 97 -3.47 29.34 -4.16
N ASP A 98 -2.30 28.87 -3.69
CA ASP A 98 -1.79 27.56 -4.08
C ASP A 98 -2.52 26.44 -3.31
N GLU A 99 -3.11 25.49 -4.03
CA GLU A 99 -3.87 24.38 -3.51
C GLU A 99 -3.11 23.06 -3.67
N LEU A 100 -3.15 22.20 -2.64
CA LEU A 100 -2.68 20.83 -2.74
C LEU A 100 -3.64 20.05 -3.66
N SER A 101 -3.13 19.69 -4.84
CA SER A 101 -3.96 19.09 -5.89
C SER A 101 -3.64 17.63 -6.17
N TYR A 102 -2.36 17.25 -6.05
CA TYR A 102 -1.91 15.91 -6.38
C TYR A 102 -0.90 15.37 -5.37
N VAL A 103 -0.85 14.06 -5.30
CA VAL A 103 0.19 13.31 -4.59
C VAL A 103 1.04 12.60 -5.62
N LEU A 104 2.34 12.85 -5.60
CA LEU A 104 3.35 12.24 -6.47
C LEU A 104 4.20 11.29 -5.64
N GLN A 105 4.39 10.06 -6.11
CA GLN A 105 5.15 9.04 -5.38
C GLN A 105 6.21 8.39 -6.25
N ARG A 106 7.43 8.27 -5.71
CA ARG A 106 8.46 7.36 -6.20
C ARG A 106 8.24 6.00 -5.55
N VAL A 107 7.90 5.00 -6.35
CA VAL A 107 7.58 3.66 -5.85
C VAL A 107 8.86 2.88 -5.60
N ASN A 108 8.98 2.25 -4.45
CA ASN A 108 10.17 1.51 -4.05
C ASN A 108 10.29 0.18 -4.81
N SER A 109 11.11 0.13 -5.84
CA SER A 109 11.38 -1.05 -6.66
C SER A 109 12.08 -2.19 -5.91
N ASN A 110 12.65 -1.91 -4.73
CA ASN A 110 13.21 -2.96 -3.88
C ASN A 110 12.11 -3.81 -3.22
N VAL A 111 10.97 -3.22 -2.95
CA VAL A 111 9.79 -3.89 -2.39
C VAL A 111 8.89 -4.42 -3.49
N PHE A 112 8.55 -3.59 -4.46
CA PHE A 112 7.66 -3.91 -5.58
C PHE A 112 8.48 -4.25 -6.84
N LYS A 113 8.77 -5.56 -7.02
CA LYS A 113 9.63 -6.04 -8.11
C LYS A 113 9.00 -6.00 -9.49
N ASP A 114 7.67 -5.90 -9.55
CA ASP A 114 6.89 -5.74 -10.77
C ASP A 114 6.04 -4.47 -10.72
N PRO A 115 6.65 -3.28 -10.87
CA PRO A 115 5.91 -2.02 -10.82
C PRO A 115 4.87 -1.89 -11.94
N ALA A 116 5.09 -2.53 -13.09
CA ALA A 116 4.12 -2.54 -14.18
C ALA A 116 2.84 -3.27 -13.77
N GLY A 117 2.97 -4.48 -13.22
CA GLY A 117 1.83 -5.25 -12.71
C GLY A 117 1.11 -4.55 -11.56
N VAL A 118 1.85 -3.92 -10.64
CA VAL A 118 1.25 -3.09 -9.56
C VAL A 118 0.39 -1.97 -10.17
N MET A 119 0.92 -1.24 -11.15
CA MET A 119 0.20 -0.12 -11.75
C MET A 119 -0.97 -0.56 -12.63
N GLU A 120 -0.88 -1.72 -13.29
CA GLU A 120 -2.00 -2.31 -14.03
C GLU A 120 -3.14 -2.70 -13.08
N ASN A 121 -2.83 -3.34 -11.94
CA ASN A 121 -3.82 -3.66 -10.91
C ASN A 121 -4.51 -2.39 -10.40
N ILE A 122 -3.74 -1.39 -9.99
CA ILE A 122 -4.24 -0.13 -9.42
C ILE A 122 -5.14 0.59 -10.41
N PHE A 123 -4.69 0.79 -11.66
CA PHE A 123 -5.50 1.47 -12.67
C PHE A 123 -6.78 0.69 -13.00
N GLY A 124 -6.67 -0.64 -13.16
CA GLY A 124 -7.83 -1.48 -13.46
C GLY A 124 -8.89 -1.41 -12.38
N VAL A 125 -8.48 -1.49 -11.11
CA VAL A 125 -9.39 -1.44 -9.96
C VAL A 125 -9.99 -0.05 -9.77
N THR A 126 -9.17 1.00 -9.80
CA THR A 126 -9.67 2.37 -9.57
C THR A 126 -10.57 2.87 -10.71
N GLU A 127 -10.28 2.54 -11.96
CA GLU A 127 -11.18 2.86 -13.09
C GLU A 127 -12.52 2.13 -12.97
N TYR A 128 -12.50 0.87 -12.51
CA TYR A 128 -13.72 0.10 -12.26
C TYR A 128 -14.52 0.72 -11.10
N LEU A 129 -13.89 0.99 -9.96
CA LEU A 129 -14.53 1.64 -8.80
C LEU A 129 -15.16 2.97 -9.17
N ARG A 130 -14.49 3.81 -9.94
CA ARG A 130 -15.05 5.10 -10.42
C ARG A 130 -16.36 4.92 -11.18
N ASN A 131 -16.51 3.84 -11.94
CA ASN A 131 -17.75 3.54 -12.66
C ASN A 131 -18.84 3.02 -11.72
N VAL A 132 -18.50 2.16 -10.77
CA VAL A 132 -19.43 1.66 -9.75
C VAL A 132 -19.96 2.81 -8.91
N ILE A 133 -19.07 3.63 -8.34
CA ILE A 133 -19.42 4.81 -7.52
C ILE A 133 -20.38 5.75 -8.28
N ARG A 134 -20.10 6.07 -9.54
CA ARG A 134 -21.03 6.88 -10.37
C ARG A 134 -22.39 6.22 -10.50
N SER A 135 -22.46 4.90 -10.70
CA SER A 135 -23.72 4.18 -10.84
C SER A 135 -24.53 4.16 -9.54
N GLU A 136 -23.85 4.24 -8.39
CA GLU A 136 -24.45 4.35 -7.06
C GLU A 136 -24.84 5.80 -6.69
N GLY A 137 -24.45 6.77 -7.52
CA GLY A 137 -24.73 8.20 -7.29
C GLY A 137 -23.76 8.89 -6.36
N GLY A 138 -22.60 8.28 -6.11
CA GLY A 138 -21.49 8.81 -5.32
C GLY A 138 -20.56 9.73 -6.12
N ASP A 139 -19.53 10.25 -5.46
CA ASP A 139 -18.50 11.13 -6.02
C ASP A 139 -17.19 10.39 -6.27
N PRO A 140 -16.89 9.92 -7.50
CA PRO A 140 -15.69 9.17 -7.79
C PRO A 140 -14.39 9.98 -7.68
N ASP A 141 -14.46 11.31 -7.56
CA ASP A 141 -13.27 12.14 -7.36
C ASP A 141 -12.88 12.26 -5.88
N ARG A 142 -13.77 11.81 -4.97
CA ARG A 142 -13.54 11.76 -3.54
C ARG A 142 -13.54 10.33 -2.95
N GLU A 143 -14.37 9.43 -3.50
CA GLU A 143 -14.59 8.10 -2.91
C GLU A 143 -13.60 7.03 -3.40
N THR A 144 -12.77 7.34 -4.41
CA THR A 144 -11.64 6.53 -4.83
C THR A 144 -10.50 7.38 -5.37
N LEU A 145 -9.27 6.83 -5.38
CA LEU A 145 -8.12 7.53 -5.96
C LEU A 145 -8.25 7.61 -7.49
N ALA A 146 -7.99 8.79 -8.05
CA ALA A 146 -7.88 9.00 -9.48
C ALA A 146 -6.40 9.09 -9.88
N TYR A 147 -5.86 8.02 -10.44
CA TYR A 147 -4.48 8.01 -10.92
C TYR A 147 -4.34 8.75 -12.24
N ILE A 148 -3.28 9.54 -12.35
CA ILE A 148 -3.01 10.41 -13.48
C ILE A 148 -2.04 9.71 -14.43
N LYS A 149 -2.40 9.62 -15.73
CA LYS A 149 -1.48 9.13 -16.75
C LYS A 149 -0.45 10.21 -17.11
N THR A 150 0.73 9.76 -17.50
CA THR A 150 1.76 10.66 -18.06
C THR A 150 1.27 11.31 -19.36
N LYS A 151 1.96 12.35 -19.82
CA LYS A 151 1.71 12.97 -21.14
C LYS A 151 1.81 11.99 -22.30
N SER A 152 2.61 10.92 -22.16
CA SER A 152 2.72 9.86 -23.16
C SER A 152 1.59 8.83 -23.09
N GLY A 153 0.69 8.94 -22.10
CA GLY A 153 -0.40 8.00 -21.86
C GLY A 153 -0.01 6.77 -21.02
N ALA A 154 1.21 6.73 -20.50
CA ALA A 154 1.67 5.64 -19.62
C ALA A 154 1.07 5.78 -18.20
N ASN A 155 0.94 4.65 -17.49
CA ASN A 155 0.41 4.60 -16.14
C ASN A 155 1.40 5.10 -15.08
N TYR A 156 2.68 5.12 -15.40
CA TYR A 156 3.76 5.60 -14.54
C TYR A 156 4.91 6.18 -15.38
N PHE A 157 5.81 6.88 -14.74
CA PHE A 157 7.03 7.41 -15.33
C PHE A 157 8.23 6.69 -14.72
N GLU A 158 9.24 6.36 -15.51
CA GLU A 158 10.54 5.86 -15.03
C GLU A 158 11.56 6.98 -15.07
N ASP A 159 12.24 7.22 -13.95
CA ASP A 159 13.29 8.21 -13.85
C ASP A 159 14.62 7.73 -14.47
N SER A 160 15.68 8.51 -14.30
CA SER A 160 17.00 8.20 -14.90
C SER A 160 17.66 6.96 -14.27
N GLU A 161 17.25 6.57 -13.09
CA GLU A 161 17.72 5.37 -12.36
C GLU A 161 16.84 4.14 -12.63
N GLY A 162 15.72 4.33 -13.33
CA GLY A 162 14.74 3.29 -13.62
C GLY A 162 13.71 3.11 -12.49
N GLU A 163 13.63 4.04 -11.56
CA GLU A 163 12.64 3.99 -10.48
C GLU A 163 11.28 4.53 -10.97
N PRO A 164 10.19 3.84 -10.64
CA PRO A 164 8.86 4.21 -11.14
C PRO A 164 8.24 5.32 -10.29
N TRP A 165 7.62 6.29 -10.97
CA TRP A 165 6.87 7.39 -10.38
C TRP A 165 5.41 7.31 -10.81
N ARG A 166 4.49 7.52 -9.85
CA ARG A 166 3.05 7.59 -10.07
C ARG A 166 2.46 8.85 -9.46
N CYS A 167 1.30 9.24 -9.94
CA CYS A 167 0.61 10.41 -9.46
C CYS A 167 -0.90 10.14 -9.36
N TYR A 168 -1.53 10.68 -8.32
CA TYR A 168 -2.98 10.63 -8.13
C TYR A 168 -3.50 11.93 -7.50
N ASN A 169 -4.82 12.16 -7.61
CA ASN A 169 -5.46 13.33 -7.04
C ASN A 169 -5.34 13.34 -5.50
N PHE A 170 -5.19 14.53 -4.95
CA PHE A 170 -5.38 14.73 -3.51
C PHE A 170 -6.89 14.83 -3.22
N ILE A 171 -7.33 14.24 -2.12
CA ILE A 171 -8.73 14.28 -1.67
C ILE A 171 -8.83 15.27 -0.51
N PRO A 172 -9.38 16.47 -0.73
CA PRO A 172 -9.50 17.48 0.33
C PRO A 172 -10.58 17.12 1.36
N ASP A 173 -10.61 17.84 2.46
CA ASP A 173 -11.55 17.64 3.57
C ASP A 173 -11.60 16.18 4.05
N SER A 174 -10.43 15.57 4.17
CA SER A 174 -10.27 14.19 4.62
C SER A 174 -9.20 14.09 5.71
N GLU A 175 -9.38 13.14 6.61
CA GLU A 175 -8.49 12.83 7.73
C GLU A 175 -8.09 11.36 7.71
N CYS A 176 -6.91 11.07 8.26
CA CYS A 176 -6.38 9.70 8.35
C CYS A 176 -5.94 9.45 9.80
N TYR A 177 -6.39 8.35 10.39
CA TYR A 177 -6.07 7.98 11.77
C TYR A 177 -5.01 6.89 11.82
N GLN A 178 -4.00 7.09 12.67
CA GLN A 178 -2.93 6.10 12.86
C GLN A 178 -3.33 4.97 13.83
N LEU A 179 -4.22 5.28 14.77
CA LEU A 179 -4.75 4.36 15.78
C LEU A 179 -6.26 4.61 15.92
N VAL A 180 -6.96 3.64 16.51
CA VAL A 180 -8.36 3.81 16.90
C VAL A 180 -8.39 4.71 18.14
N GLU A 181 -8.86 5.93 17.97
CA GLU A 181 -9.04 6.90 19.08
C GLU A 181 -10.46 6.81 19.66
N GLU A 182 -11.44 6.59 18.77
CA GLU A 182 -12.86 6.43 19.13
C GLU A 182 -13.42 5.13 18.54
N PRO A 183 -14.22 4.35 19.27
CA PRO A 183 -14.78 3.07 18.80
C PRO A 183 -15.52 3.15 17.47
N GLU A 184 -16.19 4.28 17.20
CA GLU A 184 -16.91 4.53 15.95
C GLU A 184 -15.98 4.48 14.73
N GLN A 185 -14.73 4.93 14.87
CA GLN A 185 -13.76 4.87 13.77
C GLN A 185 -13.50 3.43 13.31
N PHE A 186 -13.53 2.48 14.26
CA PHE A 186 -13.29 1.08 13.92
C PHE A 186 -14.54 0.40 13.31
N TYR A 187 -15.73 0.83 13.71
CA TYR A 187 -16.95 0.46 12.99
C TYR A 187 -16.93 0.98 11.56
N GLN A 188 -16.57 2.25 11.37
CA GLN A 188 -16.45 2.87 10.04
C GLN A 188 -15.35 2.20 9.20
N SER A 189 -14.27 1.74 9.82
CA SER A 189 -13.23 0.96 9.15
C SER A 189 -13.79 -0.35 8.59
N GLY A 190 -14.56 -1.09 9.39
CA GLY A 190 -15.24 -2.30 8.95
C GLY A 190 -16.21 -2.05 7.78
N SER A 191 -17.03 -1.00 7.90
CA SER A 191 -17.95 -0.60 6.83
C SER A 191 -17.20 -0.21 5.56
N SER A 192 -16.10 0.56 5.65
CA SER A 192 -15.33 1.02 4.49
C SER A 192 -14.67 -0.13 3.73
N PHE A 193 -13.98 -1.03 4.41
CA PHE A 193 -13.37 -2.20 3.75
C PHE A 193 -14.42 -3.21 3.27
N GLY A 194 -15.53 -3.34 3.99
CA GLY A 194 -16.67 -4.12 3.54
C GLY A 194 -17.30 -3.55 2.27
N HIS A 195 -17.51 -2.23 2.22
CA HIS A 195 -18.03 -1.54 1.04
C HIS A 195 -17.08 -1.65 -0.16
N PHE A 196 -15.79 -1.46 0.06
CA PHE A 196 -14.76 -1.64 -0.96
C PHE A 196 -14.79 -3.06 -1.56
N LEU A 197 -14.84 -4.09 -0.73
CA LEU A 197 -14.95 -5.48 -1.19
C LEU A 197 -16.25 -5.73 -1.97
N LYS A 198 -17.37 -5.18 -1.51
CA LYS A 198 -18.68 -5.28 -2.18
C LYS A 198 -18.66 -4.62 -3.54
N GLN A 199 -18.13 -3.40 -3.66
CA GLN A 199 -18.02 -2.69 -4.92
C GLN A 199 -17.15 -3.44 -5.94
N LEU A 200 -16.14 -4.17 -5.48
CA LEU A 200 -15.26 -5.00 -6.31
C LEU A 200 -15.77 -6.44 -6.50
N GLY A 201 -16.96 -6.77 -6.00
CA GLY A 201 -17.50 -8.13 -6.05
C GLY A 201 -17.61 -8.73 -7.46
N ASP A 202 -17.91 -7.91 -8.45
CA ASP A 202 -18.01 -8.32 -9.86
C ASP A 202 -16.70 -8.08 -10.66
N TYR A 203 -15.65 -7.51 -10.05
CA TYR A 203 -14.36 -7.39 -10.70
C TYR A 203 -13.64 -8.74 -10.70
N PRO A 204 -13.26 -9.28 -11.88
CA PRO A 204 -12.61 -10.59 -11.92
C PRO A 204 -11.21 -10.56 -11.26
N ALA A 205 -11.06 -11.17 -10.10
CA ALA A 205 -9.77 -11.24 -9.40
C ALA A 205 -8.66 -11.86 -10.27
N SER A 206 -9.02 -12.72 -11.20
CA SER A 206 -8.10 -13.34 -12.18
C SER A 206 -7.46 -12.37 -13.18
N LYS A 207 -7.91 -11.12 -13.24
CA LYS A 207 -7.27 -10.07 -14.04
C LYS A 207 -6.10 -9.39 -13.32
N LEU A 208 -6.00 -9.59 -12.02
CA LEU A 208 -4.95 -8.98 -11.24
C LEU A 208 -3.68 -9.81 -11.27
N HIS A 209 -2.55 -9.13 -11.31
CA HIS A 209 -1.23 -9.72 -11.13
C HIS A 209 -0.98 -10.01 -9.65
N GLU A 210 -0.44 -11.17 -9.34
CA GLU A 210 0.10 -11.47 -8.03
C GLU A 210 1.50 -10.85 -7.92
N THR A 211 1.56 -9.57 -7.56
CA THR A 211 2.80 -8.77 -7.55
C THR A 211 3.75 -9.13 -6.42
N ILE A 212 3.22 -9.74 -5.36
CA ILE A 212 3.99 -10.31 -4.24
C ILE A 212 3.53 -11.76 -4.05
N PRO A 213 4.24 -12.73 -4.63
CA PRO A 213 3.87 -14.13 -4.54
C PRO A 213 3.76 -14.64 -3.10
N ASP A 214 2.74 -15.46 -2.83
CA ASP A 214 2.50 -16.06 -1.51
C ASP A 214 2.35 -15.03 -0.37
N PHE A 215 1.82 -13.83 -0.65
CA PHE A 215 1.85 -12.71 0.31
C PHE A 215 1.22 -13.08 1.66
N HIS A 216 0.02 -13.64 1.67
CA HIS A 216 -0.70 -14.15 2.83
C HIS A 216 -0.85 -15.69 2.82
N ASN A 217 0.19 -16.39 2.42
CA ASN A 217 0.25 -17.83 2.51
C ASN A 217 0.91 -18.24 3.84
N THR A 218 0.11 -18.45 4.88
CA THR A 218 0.59 -18.75 6.23
C THR A 218 1.41 -20.05 6.28
N VAL A 219 1.14 -21.04 5.40
CA VAL A 219 1.96 -22.25 5.27
C VAL A 219 3.37 -21.90 4.79
N LYS A 220 3.50 -21.05 3.77
CA LYS A 220 4.81 -20.61 3.27
C LYS A 220 5.57 -19.77 4.30
N ARG A 221 4.85 -18.94 5.07
CA ARG A 221 5.47 -18.19 6.19
C ARG A 221 5.99 -19.13 7.27
N PHE A 222 5.25 -20.20 7.59
CA PHE A 222 5.69 -21.21 8.53
C PHE A 222 6.91 -21.99 7.98
N GLU A 223 6.94 -22.39 6.71
CA GLU A 223 8.11 -23.03 6.08
C GLU A 223 9.35 -22.13 6.15
N ALA A 224 9.21 -20.84 5.87
CA ALA A 224 10.30 -19.87 5.98
C ALA A 224 10.81 -19.75 7.43
N PHE A 225 9.92 -19.80 8.41
CA PHE A 225 10.27 -19.86 9.82
C PHE A 225 11.07 -21.13 10.18
N GLU A 226 10.65 -22.33 9.73
CA GLU A 226 11.39 -23.57 9.95
C GLU A 226 12.82 -23.49 9.37
N VAL A 227 12.97 -22.87 8.18
CA VAL A 227 14.29 -22.64 7.58
C VAL A 227 15.15 -21.70 8.43
N ALA A 228 14.58 -20.58 8.89
CA ALA A 228 15.28 -19.62 9.74
C ALA A 228 15.70 -20.25 11.09
N LEU A 229 14.79 -21.01 11.70
CA LEU A 229 15.03 -21.75 12.94
C LEU A 229 16.13 -22.79 12.80
N LYS A 230 16.20 -23.51 11.68
CA LYS A 230 17.25 -24.50 11.42
C LYS A 230 18.61 -23.84 11.19
N ARG A 231 18.64 -22.69 10.51
CA ARG A 231 19.89 -21.97 10.18
C ARG A 231 20.46 -21.23 11.38
N ASP A 232 19.60 -20.62 12.21
CA ASP A 232 19.95 -19.82 13.40
C ASP A 232 21.17 -18.89 13.17
N LEU A 233 21.11 -18.10 12.09
CA LEU A 233 22.24 -17.33 11.55
C LEU A 233 22.88 -16.36 12.55
N LYS A 234 22.14 -15.95 13.57
CA LYS A 234 22.58 -15.00 14.61
C LYS A 234 22.68 -15.62 16.00
N ASN A 235 22.52 -16.95 16.13
CA ASN A 235 22.52 -17.67 17.41
C ASN A 235 21.46 -17.13 18.41
N ARG A 236 20.29 -16.71 17.91
CA ARG A 236 19.21 -16.08 18.71
C ARG A 236 18.17 -17.09 19.22
N LYS A 237 18.17 -18.31 18.69
CA LYS A 237 17.20 -19.37 19.02
C LYS A 237 17.07 -19.66 20.51
N ALA A 238 18.18 -19.66 21.24
CA ALA A 238 18.14 -19.94 22.67
C ALA A 238 17.39 -18.87 23.49
N GLY A 239 17.42 -17.60 23.02
CA GLY A 239 16.80 -16.45 23.69
C GLY A 239 15.30 -16.27 23.41
N CYS A 240 14.73 -17.02 22.43
CA CYS A 240 13.32 -16.92 22.04
C CYS A 240 12.61 -18.29 22.00
N ARG A 241 12.99 -19.21 22.87
CA ARG A 241 12.43 -20.57 22.92
C ARG A 241 10.92 -20.60 23.15
N PRO A 242 10.35 -19.80 24.06
CA PRO A 242 8.89 -19.78 24.26
C PRO A 242 8.13 -19.37 22.99
N GLU A 243 8.62 -18.38 22.25
CA GLU A 243 8.02 -17.89 21.01
C GLU A 243 8.11 -18.96 19.89
N ILE A 244 9.24 -19.65 19.80
CA ILE A 244 9.42 -20.79 18.88
C ILE A 244 8.42 -21.90 19.19
N ASP A 245 8.28 -22.30 20.44
CA ASP A 245 7.36 -23.36 20.86
C ASP A 245 5.90 -22.95 20.66
N PHE A 246 5.59 -21.66 20.78
CA PHE A 246 4.26 -21.09 20.48
C PHE A 246 3.91 -21.29 19.00
N VAL A 247 4.81 -20.96 18.08
CA VAL A 247 4.62 -21.13 16.64
C VAL A 247 4.53 -22.61 16.27
N LEU A 248 5.45 -23.44 16.76
CA LEU A 248 5.47 -24.88 16.42
C LEU A 248 4.18 -25.61 16.81
N LYS A 249 3.55 -25.24 17.93
CA LYS A 249 2.27 -25.82 18.38
C LYS A 249 1.09 -25.49 17.43
N ARG A 250 1.21 -24.46 16.60
CA ARG A 250 0.14 -23.96 15.71
C ARG A 250 0.39 -24.25 14.23
N LYS A 251 1.30 -25.19 13.96
CA LYS A 251 1.66 -25.61 12.60
C LYS A 251 0.42 -25.99 11.76
N ASP A 252 -0.45 -26.81 12.32
CA ASP A 252 -1.63 -27.33 11.60
C ASP A 252 -2.66 -26.21 11.34
N ASP A 253 -2.73 -25.21 12.23
CA ASP A 253 -3.61 -24.05 12.05
C ASP A 253 -3.22 -23.21 10.83
N CYS A 254 -1.93 -23.14 10.50
CA CYS A 254 -1.43 -22.37 9.36
C CYS A 254 -2.05 -22.81 8.03
N ALA A 255 -2.53 -24.05 7.93
CA ALA A 255 -3.12 -24.58 6.70
C ALA A 255 -4.63 -24.33 6.57
N VAL A 256 -5.31 -23.84 7.62
CA VAL A 256 -6.79 -23.81 7.66
C VAL A 256 -7.40 -22.99 6.52
N LEU A 257 -6.90 -21.78 6.25
CA LEU A 257 -7.41 -20.95 5.15
C LEU A 257 -6.81 -21.37 3.80
N VAL A 258 -5.53 -21.70 3.77
CA VAL A 258 -4.83 -22.12 2.54
C VAL A 258 -5.46 -23.38 1.94
N SER A 259 -5.74 -24.40 2.77
CA SER A 259 -6.39 -25.63 2.30
C SER A 259 -7.77 -25.38 1.71
N ARG A 260 -8.55 -24.46 2.31
CA ARG A 260 -9.89 -24.10 1.81
C ARG A 260 -9.84 -23.25 0.55
N GLN A 261 -8.75 -22.50 0.34
CA GLN A 261 -8.51 -21.84 -0.93
C GLN A 261 -8.15 -22.84 -2.02
N GLU A 262 -7.26 -23.81 -1.72
CA GLU A 262 -6.81 -24.84 -2.65
C GLU A 262 -7.91 -25.78 -3.09
N ASP A 263 -8.84 -26.14 -2.22
CA ASP A 263 -9.99 -26.99 -2.54
C ASP A 263 -11.17 -26.24 -3.15
N GLY A 264 -11.07 -24.91 -3.28
CA GLY A 264 -12.09 -24.04 -3.88
C GLY A 264 -13.26 -23.68 -2.96
N THR A 265 -13.22 -24.06 -1.67
CA THR A 265 -14.23 -23.67 -0.67
C THR A 265 -14.25 -22.17 -0.43
N LEU A 266 -13.07 -21.54 -0.41
CA LEU A 266 -12.92 -20.09 -0.31
C LEU A 266 -12.45 -19.51 -1.65
N PRO A 267 -13.28 -18.68 -2.32
CA PRO A 267 -12.91 -18.08 -3.58
C PRO A 267 -11.88 -16.96 -3.39
N LEU A 268 -11.05 -16.74 -4.41
CA LEU A 268 -10.22 -15.54 -4.49
C LEU A 268 -11.07 -14.35 -4.91
N ARG A 269 -10.90 -13.25 -4.20
CA ARG A 269 -11.51 -11.95 -4.48
C ARG A 269 -10.43 -10.91 -4.76
N VAL A 270 -10.83 -9.74 -5.17
CA VAL A 270 -9.94 -8.56 -5.13
C VAL A 270 -9.79 -8.17 -3.67
N THR A 271 -8.58 -8.24 -3.15
CA THR A 271 -8.26 -7.90 -1.76
C THR A 271 -7.23 -6.79 -1.70
N HIS A 272 -7.31 -5.97 -0.65
CA HIS A 272 -6.39 -4.89 -0.40
C HIS A 272 -5.05 -5.40 0.15
N ASN A 273 -5.09 -6.41 1.03
CA ASN A 273 -3.97 -7.09 1.68
C ASN A 273 -3.11 -6.23 2.63
N ASP A 274 -3.53 -5.01 2.94
CA ASP A 274 -2.97 -4.14 3.99
C ASP A 274 -4.09 -3.25 4.55
N THR A 275 -5.08 -3.85 5.22
CA THR A 275 -6.33 -3.22 5.62
C THR A 275 -6.24 -2.51 6.98
N LYS A 276 -5.20 -1.71 7.16
CA LYS A 276 -5.01 -0.90 8.35
C LYS A 276 -5.92 0.33 8.35
N LEU A 277 -6.25 0.81 9.56
CA LEU A 277 -7.05 2.03 9.74
C LEU A 277 -6.45 3.24 9.00
N ASN A 278 -5.14 3.38 8.97
CA ASN A 278 -4.44 4.46 8.29
C ASN A 278 -4.45 4.36 6.75
N ASN A 279 -5.04 3.31 6.19
CA ASN A 279 -5.30 3.17 4.76
C ASN A 279 -6.73 3.55 4.37
N ILE A 280 -7.42 4.28 5.26
CA ILE A 280 -8.73 4.88 5.02
C ILE A 280 -8.63 6.40 5.19
N LEU A 281 -9.12 7.15 4.22
CA LEU A 281 -9.45 8.55 4.40
C LEU A 281 -10.88 8.64 4.94
N PHE A 282 -11.05 9.42 5.98
CA PHE A 282 -12.35 9.72 6.60
C PHE A 282 -12.77 11.14 6.22
N ASP A 283 -14.03 11.34 5.89
CA ASP A 283 -14.56 12.68 5.64
C ASP A 283 -14.55 13.51 6.92
N SER A 284 -13.85 14.65 6.91
CA SER A 284 -13.64 15.49 8.10
C SER A 284 -14.92 16.06 8.71
N LYS A 285 -16.03 16.11 7.94
CA LYS A 285 -17.31 16.67 8.40
C LYS A 285 -18.21 15.62 9.02
N SER A 286 -18.28 14.44 8.41
CA SER A 286 -19.19 13.38 8.82
C SER A 286 -18.53 12.31 9.70
N GLY A 287 -17.20 12.22 9.68
CA GLY A 287 -16.42 11.15 10.33
C GLY A 287 -16.61 9.77 9.70
N LYS A 288 -17.26 9.67 8.53
CA LYS A 288 -17.45 8.41 7.82
C LYS A 288 -16.23 8.08 6.96
N GLY A 289 -15.99 6.78 6.75
CA GLY A 289 -15.00 6.36 5.78
C GLY A 289 -15.37 6.87 4.38
N LEU A 290 -14.38 7.38 3.67
CA LEU A 290 -14.54 8.08 2.39
C LEU A 290 -13.82 7.36 1.24
N CYS A 291 -12.54 7.06 1.40
CA CYS A 291 -11.71 6.51 0.34
C CYS A 291 -10.68 5.54 0.91
N ILE A 292 -10.53 4.39 0.28
CA ILE A 292 -9.45 3.45 0.56
C ILE A 292 -8.21 3.89 -0.23
N ILE A 293 -7.07 3.94 0.44
CA ILE A 293 -5.78 4.38 -0.11
C ILE A 293 -4.72 3.29 0.04
N ASP A 294 -3.53 3.51 -0.51
CA ASP A 294 -2.38 2.60 -0.45
C ASP A 294 -2.67 1.22 -1.11
N LEU A 295 -3.03 1.29 -2.40
CA LEU A 295 -3.45 0.12 -3.19
C LEU A 295 -2.27 -0.72 -3.73
N ASP A 296 -1.06 -0.59 -3.18
CA ASP A 296 0.16 -1.26 -3.67
C ASP A 296 0.11 -2.77 -3.57
N THR A 297 -0.66 -3.27 -2.63
CA THR A 297 -0.84 -4.69 -2.35
C THR A 297 -2.16 -5.26 -2.88
N ILE A 298 -2.84 -4.51 -3.77
CA ILE A 298 -4.10 -4.99 -4.34
C ILE A 298 -3.85 -6.18 -5.28
N MET A 299 -4.31 -7.35 -4.87
CA MET A 299 -4.05 -8.63 -5.52
C MET A 299 -5.22 -9.58 -5.31
N PRO A 300 -5.26 -10.75 -6.01
CA PRO A 300 -6.18 -11.82 -5.62
C PRO A 300 -5.86 -12.33 -4.22
N GLY A 301 -6.88 -12.45 -3.37
CA GLY A 301 -6.72 -12.96 -2.01
C GLY A 301 -8.02 -13.43 -1.37
N LEU A 302 -7.97 -13.78 -0.10
CA LEU A 302 -9.13 -14.20 0.68
C LEU A 302 -9.73 -13.01 1.45
N ALA A 303 -11.04 -12.85 1.39
CA ALA A 303 -11.77 -11.86 2.19
C ALA A 303 -11.44 -11.97 3.70
N ALA A 304 -11.23 -13.20 4.18
CA ALA A 304 -10.85 -13.46 5.56
C ALA A 304 -9.47 -12.88 5.93
N ASN A 305 -8.53 -12.76 4.98
CA ASN A 305 -7.21 -12.16 5.22
C ASN A 305 -7.33 -10.65 5.40
N ASP A 306 -8.05 -9.95 4.52
CA ASP A 306 -8.30 -8.52 4.66
C ASP A 306 -9.01 -8.20 5.98
N PHE A 307 -10.10 -8.92 6.26
CA PHE A 307 -10.78 -8.80 7.55
C PHE A 307 -9.82 -9.00 8.72
N GLY A 308 -8.98 -10.03 8.64
CA GLY A 308 -8.05 -10.40 9.70
C GLY A 308 -6.95 -9.39 9.95
N ASP A 309 -6.42 -8.76 8.90
CA ASP A 309 -5.38 -7.74 9.04
C ASP A 309 -5.90 -6.47 9.71
N SER A 310 -7.13 -6.05 9.40
CA SER A 310 -7.80 -4.96 10.12
C SER A 310 -7.96 -5.27 11.60
N ILE A 311 -8.42 -6.48 11.94
CA ILE A 311 -8.61 -6.89 13.34
C ILE A 311 -7.29 -6.93 14.09
N ARG A 312 -6.25 -7.50 13.50
CA ARG A 312 -4.90 -7.55 14.05
C ARG A 312 -4.38 -6.17 14.47
N PHE A 313 -4.62 -5.19 13.62
CA PHE A 313 -4.14 -3.82 13.83
C PHE A 313 -5.06 -3.04 14.77
N GLY A 314 -6.37 -3.05 14.56
CA GLY A 314 -7.30 -2.12 15.19
C GLY A 314 -7.98 -2.64 16.45
N ALA A 315 -8.03 -3.96 16.72
CA ALA A 315 -8.59 -4.54 17.93
C ALA A 315 -7.54 -4.86 19.00
N ALA A 316 -6.35 -4.28 18.92
CA ALA A 316 -5.30 -4.36 19.93
C ALA A 316 -5.33 -3.12 20.84
N THR A 317 -5.17 -3.33 22.15
CA THR A 317 -5.17 -2.22 23.13
C THR A 317 -3.84 -1.48 23.23
N ALA A 318 -2.77 -1.99 22.61
CA ALA A 318 -1.43 -1.44 22.69
C ALA A 318 -0.76 -1.41 21.32
N ALA A 319 0.31 -0.64 21.20
CA ALA A 319 1.15 -0.58 20.00
C ALA A 319 1.77 -1.94 19.67
N GLU A 320 2.09 -2.14 18.38
CA GLU A 320 2.65 -3.40 17.88
C GLU A 320 3.99 -3.76 18.53
N ASP A 321 4.73 -2.78 19.02
CA ASP A 321 6.03 -2.91 19.68
C ASP A 321 6.00 -2.65 21.21
N GLU A 322 4.83 -2.79 21.83
CA GLU A 322 4.68 -2.67 23.29
C GLU A 322 5.51 -3.75 24.02
N LYS A 323 6.39 -3.33 24.91
CA LYS A 323 7.27 -4.21 25.69
C LYS A 323 6.57 -4.85 26.90
N ASN A 324 5.59 -4.14 27.46
CA ASN A 324 4.81 -4.64 28.57
C ASN A 324 3.60 -5.43 28.07
N LEU A 325 3.72 -6.74 28.01
CA LEU A 325 2.65 -7.62 27.53
C LEU A 325 1.37 -7.59 28.39
N ASP A 326 1.44 -7.07 29.64
CA ASP A 326 0.25 -6.89 30.47
C ASP A 326 -0.64 -5.74 29.98
N LEU A 327 -0.18 -4.91 29.05
CA LEU A 327 -0.95 -3.87 28.37
C LEU A 327 -1.52 -4.33 27.03
N VAL A 328 -1.05 -5.47 26.53
CA VAL A 328 -1.43 -6.00 25.21
C VAL A 328 -2.62 -6.93 25.37
N HIS A 329 -3.79 -6.49 24.91
CA HIS A 329 -5.03 -7.26 24.95
C HIS A 329 -5.77 -7.20 23.61
N PHE A 330 -6.52 -8.25 23.34
CA PHE A 330 -7.49 -8.29 22.25
C PHE A 330 -8.82 -7.72 22.72
N ASP A 331 -9.24 -6.60 22.14
CA ASP A 331 -10.50 -5.96 22.47
C ASP A 331 -11.68 -6.56 21.69
N LEU A 332 -12.44 -7.42 22.37
CA LEU A 332 -13.60 -8.09 21.79
C LEU A 332 -14.74 -7.11 21.43
N SER A 333 -14.82 -5.95 22.09
CA SER A 333 -15.83 -4.92 21.79
C SER A 333 -15.49 -4.21 20.47
N LEU A 334 -14.23 -3.87 20.25
CA LEU A 334 -13.77 -3.34 18.97
C LEU A 334 -13.95 -4.37 17.86
N TYR A 335 -13.61 -5.64 18.12
CA TYR A 335 -13.88 -6.73 17.18
C TYR A 335 -15.36 -6.78 16.78
N GLU A 336 -16.30 -6.70 17.73
CA GLU A 336 -17.73 -6.72 17.44
C GLU A 336 -18.17 -5.53 16.58
N LEU A 337 -17.64 -4.33 16.85
CA LEU A 337 -17.94 -3.13 16.05
C LEU A 337 -17.46 -3.27 14.62
N TYR A 338 -16.24 -3.78 14.42
CA TYR A 338 -15.71 -4.02 13.08
C TYR A 338 -16.53 -5.07 12.33
N VAL A 339 -16.82 -6.22 12.97
CA VAL A 339 -17.67 -7.28 12.41
C VAL A 339 -19.01 -6.71 11.95
N LYS A 340 -19.64 -5.89 12.80
CA LYS A 340 -20.92 -5.26 12.48
C LYS A 340 -20.82 -4.40 11.23
N GLY A 341 -19.88 -3.45 11.18
CA GLY A 341 -19.70 -2.58 10.01
C GLY A 341 -19.37 -3.37 8.73
N TYR A 342 -18.49 -4.36 8.84
CA TYR A 342 -18.07 -5.18 7.71
C TYR A 342 -19.21 -6.05 7.15
N LEU A 343 -19.97 -6.73 8.01
CA LEU A 343 -21.05 -7.62 7.59
C LEU A 343 -22.32 -6.87 7.16
N GLU A 344 -22.57 -5.67 7.65
CA GLU A 344 -23.64 -4.81 7.12
C GLU A 344 -23.47 -4.57 5.62
N GLU A 345 -22.23 -4.50 5.12
CA GLU A 345 -21.92 -4.30 3.70
C GLU A 345 -21.77 -5.63 2.92
N THR A 346 -21.28 -6.69 3.57
CA THR A 346 -20.76 -7.85 2.82
C THR A 346 -21.57 -9.13 2.97
N LYS A 347 -22.53 -9.22 3.90
CA LYS A 347 -23.28 -10.45 4.16
C LYS A 347 -24.04 -11.03 2.95
N ASP A 348 -24.46 -10.15 2.03
CA ASP A 348 -25.15 -10.54 0.80
C ASP A 348 -24.19 -10.83 -0.37
N VAL A 349 -22.89 -10.62 -0.18
CA VAL A 349 -21.83 -10.78 -1.20
C VAL A 349 -20.94 -11.99 -0.87
N LEU A 350 -20.61 -12.18 0.40
CA LEU A 350 -19.78 -13.28 0.86
C LEU A 350 -20.59 -14.58 0.93
N THR A 351 -19.95 -15.69 0.60
CA THR A 351 -20.50 -17.03 0.84
C THR A 351 -20.57 -17.31 2.34
N LYS A 352 -21.37 -18.30 2.72
CA LYS A 352 -21.45 -18.73 4.12
C LYS A 352 -20.08 -19.19 4.65
N GLU A 353 -19.33 -19.89 3.82
CA GLU A 353 -18.00 -20.41 4.16
C GLU A 353 -16.99 -19.28 4.38
N GLU A 354 -17.07 -18.19 3.60
CA GLU A 354 -16.26 -16.98 3.80
C GLU A 354 -16.61 -16.31 5.14
N ILE A 355 -17.90 -16.11 5.42
CA ILE A 355 -18.37 -15.52 6.69
C ILE A 355 -17.90 -16.36 7.89
N GLU A 356 -18.07 -17.68 7.83
CA GLU A 356 -17.62 -18.60 8.90
C GLU A 356 -16.08 -18.62 9.06
N SER A 357 -15.34 -18.15 8.06
CA SER A 357 -13.87 -18.08 8.07
C SER A 357 -13.32 -16.77 8.64
N LEU A 358 -14.13 -15.73 8.83
CA LEU A 358 -13.67 -14.42 9.31
C LEU A 358 -12.94 -14.49 10.66
N PRO A 359 -13.40 -15.24 11.69
CA PRO A 359 -12.66 -15.38 12.95
C PRO A 359 -11.29 -16.07 12.76
N TRP A 360 -11.20 -17.01 11.81
CA TRP A 360 -9.93 -17.64 11.44
C TRP A 360 -8.99 -16.63 10.76
N GLY A 361 -9.53 -15.74 9.92
CA GLY A 361 -8.77 -14.65 9.32
C GLY A 361 -8.11 -13.78 10.39
N ALA A 362 -8.87 -13.31 11.37
CA ALA A 362 -8.34 -12.51 12.49
C ALA A 362 -7.19 -13.22 13.21
N ARG A 363 -7.40 -14.48 13.59
CA ARG A 363 -6.39 -15.26 14.32
C ARG A 363 -5.16 -15.56 13.46
N LEU A 364 -5.35 -15.97 12.20
CA LEU A 364 -4.25 -16.39 11.33
C LEU A 364 -3.43 -15.22 10.80
N MET A 365 -4.03 -14.08 10.49
CA MET A 365 -3.29 -12.88 10.10
C MET A 365 -2.41 -12.37 11.25
N THR A 366 -2.93 -12.42 12.50
CA THR A 366 -2.15 -12.08 13.68
C THR A 366 -1.02 -13.06 13.91
N LEU A 367 -1.27 -14.37 13.78
CA LEU A 367 -0.23 -15.42 13.89
C LEU A 367 0.83 -15.26 12.80
N GLU A 368 0.43 -15.05 11.55
CA GLU A 368 1.32 -14.86 10.40
C GLU A 368 2.26 -13.68 10.61
N CYS A 369 1.73 -12.54 11.06
CA CYS A 369 2.52 -11.35 11.35
C CYS A 369 3.57 -11.65 12.43
N GLY A 370 3.17 -12.32 13.52
CA GLY A 370 4.10 -12.76 14.57
C GLY A 370 5.17 -13.74 14.07
N ILE A 371 4.80 -14.68 13.20
CA ILE A 371 5.75 -15.60 12.55
C ILE A 371 6.74 -14.81 11.69
N ARG A 372 6.30 -13.83 10.92
CA ARG A 372 7.17 -13.01 10.07
C ARG A 372 8.17 -12.21 10.90
N PHE A 373 7.75 -11.57 12.00
CA PHE A 373 8.66 -10.88 12.92
C PHE A 373 9.67 -11.81 13.56
N LEU A 374 9.23 -12.98 14.05
CA LEU A 374 10.14 -13.95 14.66
C LEU A 374 11.12 -14.52 13.63
N THR A 375 10.68 -14.76 12.40
CA THR A 375 11.53 -15.23 11.30
C THR A 375 12.62 -14.23 10.99
N ASP A 376 12.26 -12.96 10.84
CA ASP A 376 13.22 -11.88 10.55
C ASP A 376 14.20 -11.68 11.71
N TYR A 377 13.74 -11.75 12.97
CA TYR A 377 14.60 -11.74 14.14
C TYR A 377 15.65 -12.85 14.09
N LEU A 378 15.25 -14.08 13.77
CA LEU A 378 16.17 -15.22 13.65
C LEU A 378 17.15 -15.05 12.47
N GLN A 379 16.74 -14.37 11.41
CA GLN A 379 17.58 -14.08 10.23
C GLN A 379 18.52 -12.89 10.44
N GLY A 380 18.27 -12.05 11.46
CA GLY A 380 19.13 -10.92 11.82
C GLY A 380 18.59 -9.56 11.45
N ASP A 381 17.27 -9.41 11.45
CA ASP A 381 16.55 -8.15 11.24
C ASP A 381 16.88 -7.53 9.86
N THR A 382 16.62 -8.29 8.79
CA THR A 382 16.98 -7.92 7.42
C THR A 382 15.81 -7.41 6.59
N TYR A 383 14.58 -7.69 7.01
CA TYR A 383 13.37 -7.33 6.28
C TYR A 383 12.65 -6.12 6.88
N PHE A 384 12.34 -6.17 8.17
CA PHE A 384 11.66 -5.08 8.85
C PHE A 384 12.66 -4.05 9.41
N LYS A 385 12.32 -2.76 9.29
CA LYS A 385 13.08 -1.70 9.96
C LYS A 385 12.99 -1.88 11.47
N THR A 386 14.13 -1.83 12.14
CA THR A 386 14.24 -1.98 13.61
C THR A 386 14.95 -0.79 14.21
N ASP A 387 14.45 -0.31 15.36
CA ASP A 387 15.04 0.81 16.10
C ASP A 387 15.98 0.34 17.21
N TYR A 388 15.89 -0.95 17.59
CA TYR A 388 16.76 -1.57 18.60
C TYR A 388 16.87 -3.10 18.35
N PRO A 389 17.88 -3.79 18.95
CA PRO A 389 18.23 -5.17 18.56
C PRO A 389 17.17 -6.25 18.77
N GLU A 390 16.18 -6.04 19.65
CA GLU A 390 15.10 -7.01 19.94
C GLU A 390 13.74 -6.57 19.42
N HIS A 391 13.69 -5.53 18.59
CA HIS A 391 12.44 -4.91 18.16
C HIS A 391 11.49 -5.91 17.50
N ASN A 392 11.98 -6.73 16.58
CA ASN A 392 11.15 -7.77 15.94
C ASN A 392 10.71 -8.88 16.91
N LEU A 393 11.52 -9.20 17.93
CA LEU A 393 11.10 -10.15 18.96
C LEU A 393 9.98 -9.57 19.84
N VAL A 394 10.06 -8.29 20.20
CA VAL A 394 8.98 -7.58 20.92
C VAL A 394 7.70 -7.59 20.10
N ARG A 395 7.77 -7.23 18.82
CA ARG A 395 6.63 -7.29 17.90
C ARG A 395 6.05 -8.70 17.79
N ALA A 396 6.88 -9.74 17.68
CA ALA A 396 6.38 -11.11 17.66
C ALA A 396 5.62 -11.48 18.94
N ARG A 397 6.10 -11.05 20.12
CA ARG A 397 5.47 -11.29 21.40
C ARG A 397 4.09 -10.64 21.52
N THR A 398 3.95 -9.40 21.07
CA THR A 398 2.64 -8.72 21.06
C THR A 398 1.64 -9.46 20.19
N GLN A 399 2.03 -9.89 18.98
CA GLN A 399 1.15 -10.67 18.11
C GLN A 399 0.77 -12.03 18.74
N PHE A 400 1.72 -12.73 19.34
CA PHE A 400 1.42 -14.02 19.98
C PHE A 400 0.53 -13.87 21.22
N ARG A 401 0.66 -12.75 21.95
CA ARG A 401 -0.25 -12.42 23.05
C ARG A 401 -1.69 -12.24 22.57
N LEU A 402 -1.88 -11.51 21.46
CA LEU A 402 -3.19 -11.33 20.83
C LEU A 402 -3.77 -12.65 20.34
N VAL A 403 -2.96 -13.50 19.70
CA VAL A 403 -3.40 -14.85 19.25
C VAL A 403 -3.88 -15.68 20.42
N ASP A 404 -3.14 -15.71 21.53
CA ASP A 404 -3.50 -16.48 22.73
C ASP A 404 -4.87 -16.02 23.30
N GLU A 405 -5.12 -14.72 23.36
CA GLU A 405 -6.40 -14.17 23.82
C GLU A 405 -7.55 -14.43 22.83
N MET A 406 -7.29 -14.34 21.50
CA MET A 406 -8.27 -14.73 20.49
C MET A 406 -8.66 -16.20 20.61
N GLU A 407 -7.72 -17.09 20.90
CA GLU A 407 -8.00 -18.52 21.13
C GLU A 407 -8.88 -18.75 22.36
N GLN A 408 -8.62 -18.03 23.45
CA GLN A 408 -9.43 -18.12 24.67
C GLN A 408 -10.87 -17.65 24.46
N CYS A 409 -11.12 -16.70 23.55
CA CYS A 409 -12.45 -16.17 23.26
C CYS A 409 -13.01 -16.58 21.89
N PHE A 410 -12.41 -17.58 21.22
CA PHE A 410 -12.69 -17.89 19.81
C PHE A 410 -14.18 -18.22 19.54
N GLU A 411 -14.85 -18.95 20.42
CA GLU A 411 -16.29 -19.20 20.28
C GLU A 411 -17.13 -17.93 20.39
N LYS A 412 -16.76 -16.98 21.24
CA LYS A 412 -17.41 -15.66 21.29
C LYS A 412 -17.20 -14.87 19.99
N MET A 413 -16.01 -14.94 19.42
CA MET A 413 -15.75 -14.32 18.10
C MET A 413 -16.67 -14.94 17.03
N ARG A 414 -16.86 -16.24 17.01
CA ARG A 414 -17.78 -16.93 16.09
C ARG A 414 -19.24 -16.56 16.34
N GLU A 415 -19.66 -16.44 17.59
CA GLU A 415 -21.02 -16.02 17.96
C GLU A 415 -21.30 -14.58 17.48
N ILE A 416 -20.34 -13.67 17.63
CA ILE A 416 -20.42 -12.29 17.13
C ILE A 416 -20.62 -12.29 15.60
N VAL A 417 -19.81 -13.03 14.86
CA VAL A 417 -19.97 -13.12 13.39
C VAL A 417 -21.36 -13.65 13.04
N ARG A 418 -21.83 -14.72 13.67
CA ARG A 418 -23.19 -15.28 13.44
C ARG A 418 -24.33 -14.32 13.77
N LYS A 419 -24.12 -13.39 14.71
CA LYS A 419 -25.11 -12.38 15.10
C LYS A 419 -25.38 -11.37 13.99
N TYR A 420 -24.39 -11.05 13.16
CA TYR A 420 -24.49 -10.03 12.11
C TYR A 420 -24.53 -10.60 10.68
N ALA A 421 -24.33 -11.92 10.52
CA ALA A 421 -24.40 -12.65 9.27
C ALA A 421 -25.80 -12.73 8.66
#